data_4bfbd679187fed15037becb768582247
#
_entry.id   4bfbd679187fed15037becb768582247
#
_cell.length_a   1.000
_cell.length_b   1.000
_cell.length_c   1.000
_cell.angle_alpha   90.00
_cell.angle_beta   90.00
_cell.angle_gamma   90.00
#
_symmetry.space_group_name_H-M   'P 1'
#
loop_
_entity.id
_entity.type
_entity.pdbx_description
1 polymer ?
#
loop_
_entity_poly.entity_id
_entity_poly.type
_entity_poly.pdbx_seq_one_letter_code
_entity_poly.pdbx_strand_id
1 'polypeptide(L)'
;MLKKDFHHSASSANAFIDSPAYWIITKLYGFEGPPNNRMIMGTAAEHGAYEGLSKSLDDKHIIKETKKKYIDEGGDPDQKELEMAEQISIKFKEALAEFGEVVNYQKETITTPEKFGLKYPIRCITDFEFNDVIVDTKATAYLKRLKKGTLDPNWYPKKSDVRQQMLYARVNNKPTMLLYTSAADQEAIDMVDRGEEPLNEIISAFRSIEHITSIAKTKEDVVRMFPLNFDNFRWGKTEDEPSRVFARKIWQDAWK
;
A
#
# COMPACT_ATOMS: atom_id res chain seq x y z
N MET A 1 -2.13 20.80 14.64
CA MET A 1 -3.13 19.83 14.13
C MET A 1 -2.49 18.48 13.80
N LEU A 2 -1.53 18.37 12.88
CA LEU A 2 -0.73 17.17 12.76
C LEU A 2 0.11 16.97 14.03
N LYS A 3 0.25 15.72 14.48
CA LYS A 3 1.07 15.39 15.65
C LYS A 3 2.53 15.76 15.39
N LYS A 4 3.31 16.00 16.47
CA LYS A 4 4.73 16.34 16.37
C LYS A 4 5.57 15.24 15.70
N ASP A 5 5.13 14.00 15.85
CA ASP A 5 5.72 12.79 15.27
C ASP A 5 5.08 12.38 13.93
N PHE A 6 4.32 13.30 13.31
CA PHE A 6 3.72 13.03 12.01
C PHE A 6 4.79 12.80 10.94
N HIS A 7 4.55 11.85 10.07
CA HIS A 7 5.34 11.60 8.87
C HIS A 7 4.41 11.32 7.68
N HIS A 8 4.88 11.72 6.52
CA HIS A 8 4.24 11.36 5.26
C HIS A 8 4.51 9.89 4.90
N SER A 9 3.58 9.27 4.17
CA SER A 9 3.78 7.94 3.58
C SER A 9 3.06 7.85 2.24
N ALA A 10 3.50 6.94 1.38
CA ALA A 10 2.87 6.71 0.08
C ALA A 10 1.37 6.38 0.21
N SER A 11 1.01 5.53 1.18
CA SER A 11 -0.39 5.18 1.45
C SER A 11 -1.23 6.38 1.88
N SER A 12 -0.65 7.29 2.69
CA SER A 12 -1.31 8.54 3.11
C SER A 12 -1.56 9.47 1.93
N ALA A 13 -0.55 9.69 1.08
CA ALA A 13 -0.70 10.51 -0.12
C ALA A 13 -1.71 9.94 -1.10
N ASN A 14 -1.64 8.63 -1.38
CA ASN A 14 -2.61 7.97 -2.24
C ASN A 14 -4.04 8.06 -1.70
N ALA A 15 -4.23 7.96 -0.37
CA ALA A 15 -5.53 8.17 0.24
C ALA A 15 -6.05 9.60 0.02
N PHE A 16 -5.17 10.61 0.14
CA PHE A 16 -5.52 12.00 -0.09
C PHE A 16 -5.84 12.28 -1.57
N ILE A 17 -5.04 11.75 -2.50
CA ILE A 17 -5.25 11.90 -3.95
C ILE A 17 -6.58 11.27 -4.37
N ASP A 18 -6.86 10.06 -3.89
CA ASP A 18 -8.07 9.32 -4.27
C ASP A 18 -9.33 9.91 -3.63
N SER A 19 -9.26 10.31 -2.36
CA SER A 19 -10.37 10.89 -1.59
C SER A 19 -9.86 11.66 -0.38
N PRO A 20 -9.75 13.01 -0.45
CA PRO A 20 -9.37 13.82 0.72
C PRO A 20 -10.24 13.56 1.95
N ALA A 21 -11.54 13.34 1.75
CA ALA A 21 -12.46 13.00 2.85
C ALA A 21 -12.10 11.67 3.53
N TYR A 22 -11.69 10.65 2.77
CA TYR A 22 -11.21 9.38 3.32
C TYR A 22 -9.89 9.56 4.08
N TRP A 23 -8.97 10.35 3.56
CA TRP A 23 -7.73 10.71 4.25
C TRP A 23 -8.02 11.42 5.59
N ILE A 24 -8.98 12.35 5.62
CA ILE A 24 -9.39 13.05 6.84
C ILE A 24 -9.81 12.05 7.92
N ILE A 25 -10.75 11.16 7.65
CA ILE A 25 -11.22 10.22 8.67
C ILE A 25 -10.13 9.27 9.15
N THR A 26 -9.26 8.80 8.24
CA THR A 26 -8.22 7.82 8.60
C THR A 26 -7.00 8.46 9.26
N LYS A 27 -6.57 9.64 8.82
CA LYS A 27 -5.31 10.25 9.28
C LYS A 27 -5.50 11.35 10.33
N LEU A 28 -6.56 12.15 10.25
CA LEU A 28 -6.83 13.17 11.26
C LEU A 28 -7.70 12.66 12.41
N TYR A 29 -8.68 11.82 12.13
CA TYR A 29 -9.58 11.28 13.14
C TYR A 29 -9.21 9.87 13.61
N GLY A 30 -8.25 9.21 12.95
CA GLY A 30 -7.73 7.91 13.37
C GLY A 30 -8.72 6.75 13.16
N PHE A 31 -9.61 6.87 12.17
CA PHE A 31 -10.48 5.75 11.82
C PHE A 31 -9.67 4.58 11.27
N GLU A 32 -9.79 3.44 11.91
CA GLU A 32 -9.23 2.17 11.48
C GLU A 32 -10.38 1.21 11.19
N GLY A 33 -10.57 0.92 9.90
CA GLY A 33 -11.49 -0.15 9.50
C GLY A 33 -10.91 -1.52 9.81
N PRO A 34 -11.75 -2.54 9.99
CA PRO A 34 -11.25 -3.91 10.16
C PRO A 34 -10.46 -4.32 8.89
N PRO A 35 -9.34 -5.02 9.05
CA PRO A 35 -8.64 -5.61 7.92
C PRO A 35 -9.58 -6.59 7.19
N ASN A 36 -9.56 -6.58 5.88
CA ASN A 36 -10.34 -7.55 5.10
C ASN A 36 -9.44 -8.74 4.70
N ASN A 37 -10.05 -9.89 4.43
CA ASN A 37 -9.34 -11.11 4.10
C ASN A 37 -8.36 -10.96 2.92
N ARG A 38 -8.59 -10.04 1.97
CA ARG A 38 -7.66 -9.78 0.86
C ARG A 38 -6.39 -9.05 1.30
N MET A 39 -6.50 -8.13 2.27
CA MET A 39 -5.32 -7.48 2.85
C MET A 39 -4.51 -8.49 3.64
N ILE A 40 -5.18 -9.29 4.48
CA ILE A 40 -4.56 -10.36 5.26
C ILE A 40 -3.88 -11.39 4.33
N MET A 41 -4.54 -11.76 3.23
CA MET A 41 -3.98 -12.64 2.20
C MET A 41 -2.64 -12.13 1.66
N GLY A 42 -2.56 -10.84 1.32
CA GLY A 42 -1.34 -10.22 0.82
C GLY A 42 -0.22 -10.27 1.85
N THR A 43 -0.50 -9.85 3.08
CA THR A 43 0.46 -9.84 4.19
C THR A 43 0.96 -11.26 4.53
N ALA A 44 0.06 -12.24 4.55
CA ALA A 44 0.42 -13.62 4.84
C ALA A 44 1.26 -14.25 3.72
N ALA A 45 0.90 -14.01 2.46
CA ALA A 45 1.65 -14.53 1.31
C ALA A 45 3.08 -13.96 1.25
N GLU A 46 3.23 -12.66 1.48
CA GLU A 46 4.53 -11.99 1.54
C GLU A 46 5.39 -12.54 2.67
N HIS A 47 4.82 -12.70 3.88
CA HIS A 47 5.51 -13.27 5.02
C HIS A 47 5.98 -14.71 4.74
N GLY A 48 5.11 -15.57 4.18
CA GLY A 48 5.47 -16.93 3.81
C GLY A 48 6.62 -17.00 2.80
N ALA A 49 6.62 -16.12 1.81
CA ALA A 49 7.70 -16.01 0.84
C ALA A 49 9.03 -15.60 1.50
N TYR A 50 8.99 -14.62 2.41
CA TYR A 50 10.17 -14.21 3.18
C TYR A 50 10.74 -15.35 4.02
N GLU A 51 9.91 -16.06 4.78
CA GLU A 51 10.31 -17.22 5.57
C GLU A 51 10.93 -18.32 4.67
N GLY A 52 10.31 -18.53 3.50
CA GLY A 52 10.82 -19.48 2.51
C GLY A 52 12.20 -19.13 1.97
N LEU A 53 12.44 -17.86 1.67
CA LEU A 53 13.74 -17.38 1.18
C LEU A 53 14.80 -17.37 2.28
N SER A 54 14.51 -16.77 3.42
CA SER A 54 15.47 -16.54 4.50
C SER A 54 15.92 -17.84 5.18
N LYS A 55 15.06 -18.86 5.22
CA LYS A 55 15.33 -20.15 5.87
C LYS A 55 15.48 -21.31 4.90
N SER A 56 15.45 -21.05 3.59
CA SER A 56 15.49 -22.08 2.53
C SER A 56 14.43 -23.19 2.72
N LEU A 57 13.20 -22.80 3.07
CA LEU A 57 12.12 -23.74 3.34
C LEU A 57 11.56 -24.35 2.05
N ASP A 58 11.09 -25.59 2.15
CA ASP A 58 10.26 -26.20 1.12
C ASP A 58 8.82 -25.65 1.13
N ASP A 59 8.06 -25.92 0.07
CA ASP A 59 6.71 -25.41 -0.12
C ASP A 59 5.75 -25.78 1.02
N LYS A 60 5.90 -26.98 1.61
CA LYS A 60 5.05 -27.43 2.71
C LYS A 60 5.25 -26.58 3.96
N HIS A 61 6.49 -26.18 4.23
CA HIS A 61 6.78 -25.29 5.37
C HIS A 61 6.37 -23.85 5.08
N ILE A 62 6.55 -23.37 3.84
CA ILE A 62 6.05 -22.05 3.40
C ILE A 62 4.54 -21.95 3.61
N ILE A 63 3.77 -22.93 3.15
CA ILE A 63 2.31 -23.01 3.35
C ILE A 63 1.97 -22.93 4.84
N LYS A 64 2.70 -23.66 5.69
CA LYS A 64 2.46 -23.66 7.15
C LYS A 64 2.68 -22.26 7.75
N GLU A 65 3.76 -21.57 7.41
CA GLU A 65 4.05 -20.23 7.92
C GLU A 65 3.04 -19.20 7.37
N THR A 66 2.66 -19.30 6.09
CA THR A 66 1.62 -18.46 5.48
C THR A 66 0.28 -18.63 6.21
N LYS A 67 -0.16 -19.87 6.43
CA LYS A 67 -1.41 -20.16 7.14
C LYS A 67 -1.40 -19.62 8.56
N LYS A 68 -0.28 -19.83 9.27
CA LYS A 68 -0.12 -19.30 10.62
C LYS A 68 -0.27 -17.79 10.63
N LYS A 69 0.48 -17.08 9.76
CA LYS A 69 0.41 -15.62 9.66
C LYS A 69 -0.98 -15.13 9.29
N TYR A 70 -1.68 -15.80 8.37
CA TYR A 70 -3.03 -15.45 7.96
C TYR A 70 -4.01 -15.47 9.16
N ILE A 71 -3.93 -16.52 9.98
CA ILE A 71 -4.80 -16.69 11.17
C ILE A 71 -4.41 -15.67 12.26
N ASP A 72 -3.10 -15.46 12.49
CA ASP A 72 -2.60 -14.50 13.49
C ASP A 72 -3.04 -13.05 13.18
N GLU A 73 -3.22 -12.70 11.90
CA GLU A 73 -3.75 -11.40 11.44
C GLU A 73 -5.30 -11.33 11.49
N GLY A 74 -5.97 -12.36 11.96
CA GLY A 74 -7.42 -12.43 12.08
C GLY A 74 -8.15 -12.84 10.80
N GLY A 75 -7.46 -13.48 9.85
CA GLY A 75 -8.07 -14.04 8.64
C GLY A 75 -8.99 -15.22 8.96
N ASP A 76 -10.11 -15.32 8.26
CA ASP A 76 -11.05 -16.40 8.39
C ASP A 76 -10.52 -17.66 7.64
N PRO A 77 -10.22 -18.75 8.37
CA PRO A 77 -9.64 -19.96 7.77
C PRO A 77 -10.55 -20.67 6.76
N ASP A 78 -11.84 -20.38 6.76
CA ASP A 78 -12.81 -20.99 5.85
C ASP A 78 -12.98 -20.21 4.55
N GLN A 79 -12.24 -19.10 4.39
CA GLN A 79 -12.28 -18.28 3.19
C GLN A 79 -11.24 -18.73 2.17
N LYS A 80 -11.60 -18.62 0.88
CA LYS A 80 -10.72 -18.92 -0.26
C LYS A 80 -9.42 -18.10 -0.28
N GLU A 81 -9.42 -16.95 0.38
CA GLU A 81 -8.25 -16.08 0.48
C GLU A 81 -7.08 -16.76 1.20
N LEU A 82 -7.34 -17.70 2.11
CA LEU A 82 -6.27 -18.51 2.72
C LEU A 82 -5.58 -19.39 1.69
N GLU A 83 -6.35 -20.18 0.92
CA GLU A 83 -5.80 -21.05 -0.12
C GLU A 83 -5.02 -20.24 -1.17
N MET A 84 -5.57 -19.09 -1.55
CA MET A 84 -4.87 -18.15 -2.46
C MET A 84 -3.56 -17.63 -1.85
N ALA A 85 -3.53 -17.29 -0.55
CA ALA A 85 -2.31 -16.85 0.12
C ALA A 85 -1.21 -17.91 0.08
N GLU A 86 -1.58 -19.18 0.34
CA GLU A 86 -0.67 -20.32 0.30
C GLU A 86 -0.03 -20.50 -1.10
N GLN A 87 -0.84 -20.42 -2.16
CA GLN A 87 -0.34 -20.53 -3.54
C GLN A 87 0.52 -19.32 -3.95
N ILE A 88 0.09 -18.11 -3.59
CA ILE A 88 0.80 -16.87 -3.91
C ILE A 88 2.15 -16.83 -3.18
N SER A 89 2.25 -17.32 -1.94
CA SER A 89 3.50 -17.30 -1.18
C SER A 89 4.60 -18.14 -1.84
N ILE A 90 4.25 -19.29 -2.40
CA ILE A 90 5.19 -20.15 -3.16
C ILE A 90 5.67 -19.38 -4.41
N LYS A 91 4.75 -18.80 -5.17
CA LYS A 91 5.08 -18.05 -6.38
C LYS A 91 5.91 -16.79 -6.09
N PHE A 92 5.60 -16.08 -5.02
CA PHE A 92 6.44 -14.97 -4.58
C PHE A 92 7.86 -15.43 -4.28
N LYS A 93 8.02 -16.53 -3.52
CA LYS A 93 9.34 -17.09 -3.20
C LYS A 93 10.11 -17.48 -4.48
N GLU A 94 9.44 -18.14 -5.44
CA GLU A 94 10.07 -18.52 -6.71
C GLU A 94 10.53 -17.31 -7.50
N ALA A 95 9.67 -16.31 -7.70
CA ALA A 95 10.02 -15.09 -8.44
C ALA A 95 11.08 -14.24 -7.73
N LEU A 96 10.98 -14.11 -6.41
CA LEU A 96 11.93 -13.31 -5.61
C LEU A 96 13.32 -13.96 -5.56
N ALA A 97 13.42 -15.28 -5.63
CA ALA A 97 14.69 -15.99 -5.67
C ALA A 97 15.58 -15.61 -6.89
N GLU A 98 14.98 -15.14 -7.98
CA GLU A 98 15.70 -14.67 -9.16
C GLU A 98 16.53 -13.39 -8.91
N PHE A 99 16.18 -12.61 -7.88
CA PHE A 99 16.90 -11.39 -7.49
C PHE A 99 18.08 -11.63 -6.55
N GLY A 100 18.28 -12.86 -6.10
CA GLY A 100 19.39 -13.27 -5.21
C GLY A 100 19.01 -13.24 -3.73
N GLU A 101 19.98 -12.92 -2.88
CA GLU A 101 19.79 -12.91 -1.42
C GLU A 101 19.02 -11.66 -0.97
N VAL A 102 18.04 -11.84 -0.07
CA VAL A 102 17.30 -10.75 0.56
C VAL A 102 18.22 -10.05 1.57
N VAL A 103 18.53 -8.80 1.28
CA VAL A 103 19.37 -7.96 2.16
C VAL A 103 18.55 -7.41 3.33
N ASN A 104 17.31 -6.93 3.04
CA ASN A 104 16.40 -6.46 4.06
C ASN A 104 14.95 -6.85 3.70
N TYR A 105 14.16 -7.11 4.74
CA TYR A 105 12.71 -7.32 4.64
C TYR A 105 11.98 -6.34 5.53
N GLN A 106 10.90 -5.73 5.04
CA GLN A 106 10.11 -4.71 5.74
C GLN A 106 10.98 -3.58 6.30
N LYS A 107 11.96 -3.13 5.49
CA LYS A 107 12.91 -2.09 5.91
C LYS A 107 12.22 -0.74 5.99
N GLU A 108 12.28 -0.15 7.17
CA GLU A 108 11.84 1.22 7.38
C GLU A 108 12.95 2.21 7.02
N THR A 109 12.61 3.22 6.21
CA THR A 109 13.47 4.37 5.91
C THR A 109 12.70 5.64 6.19
N ILE A 110 13.29 6.53 7.01
CA ILE A 110 12.77 7.86 7.28
C ILE A 110 13.73 8.87 6.68
N THR A 111 13.25 9.69 5.74
CA THR A 111 14.08 10.70 5.09
C THR A 111 13.83 12.09 5.67
N THR A 112 14.85 12.94 5.62
CA THR A 112 14.71 14.33 6.05
C THR A 112 13.75 15.10 5.16
N PRO A 113 12.87 15.94 5.73
CA PRO A 113 11.84 16.64 4.95
C PRO A 113 12.43 17.65 3.96
N GLU A 114 13.58 18.25 4.26
CA GLU A 114 14.25 19.26 3.44
C GLU A 114 14.61 18.73 2.04
N LYS A 115 14.94 17.44 1.95
CA LYS A 115 15.25 16.78 0.65
C LYS A 115 14.13 16.96 -0.38
N PHE A 116 12.88 17.13 0.08
CA PHE A 116 11.69 17.26 -0.76
C PHE A 116 10.97 18.61 -0.63
N GLY A 117 11.57 19.55 0.15
CA GLY A 117 10.97 20.84 0.45
C GLY A 117 9.67 20.72 1.26
N LEU A 118 9.64 19.79 2.22
CA LEU A 118 8.53 19.50 3.11
C LEU A 118 8.85 19.95 4.54
N LYS A 119 7.84 19.99 5.41
CA LYS A 119 7.96 20.27 6.85
C LYS A 119 8.09 18.98 7.67
N TYR A 120 7.51 17.89 7.18
CA TYR A 120 7.48 16.60 7.87
C TYR A 120 8.27 15.55 7.09
N PRO A 121 8.92 14.60 7.78
CA PRO A 121 9.67 13.54 7.15
C PRO A 121 8.77 12.60 6.35
N ILE A 122 9.37 11.86 5.42
CA ILE A 122 8.70 10.79 4.69
C ILE A 122 9.17 9.46 5.26
N ARG A 123 8.21 8.60 5.59
CA ARG A 123 8.42 7.23 6.03
C ARG A 123 8.08 6.27 4.89
N CYS A 124 9.03 5.44 4.50
CA CYS A 124 8.86 4.35 3.55
C CYS A 124 9.11 3.02 4.27
N ILE A 125 8.31 2.02 3.97
CA ILE A 125 8.55 0.63 4.36
C ILE A 125 8.60 -0.16 3.07
N THR A 126 9.76 -0.74 2.75
CA THR A 126 9.98 -1.51 1.53
C THR A 126 9.82 -3.00 1.82
N ASP A 127 9.09 -3.74 0.97
CA ASP A 127 8.82 -5.15 1.22
C ASP A 127 10.11 -5.97 1.19
N PHE A 128 10.78 -6.05 0.04
CA PHE A 128 12.04 -6.78 -0.12
C PHE A 128 13.12 -5.87 -0.71
N GLU A 129 14.27 -5.83 -0.08
CA GLU A 129 15.46 -5.16 -0.61
C GLU A 129 16.52 -6.22 -0.96
N PHE A 130 16.96 -6.20 -2.21
CA PHE A 130 18.09 -6.96 -2.75
C PHE A 130 19.28 -6.02 -2.98
N ASN A 131 20.44 -6.55 -3.38
CA ASN A 131 21.63 -5.72 -3.61
C ASN A 131 21.37 -4.57 -4.58
N ASP A 132 20.71 -4.83 -5.70
CA ASP A 132 20.58 -3.86 -6.82
C ASP A 132 19.16 -3.30 -6.97
N VAL A 133 18.16 -3.87 -6.32
CA VAL A 133 16.75 -3.52 -6.52
C VAL A 133 15.94 -3.65 -5.25
N ILE A 134 14.87 -2.85 -5.15
CA ILE A 134 13.78 -3.02 -4.18
C ILE A 134 12.59 -3.62 -4.94
N VAL A 135 12.05 -4.71 -4.43
CA VAL A 135 10.86 -5.38 -4.99
C VAL A 135 9.70 -5.23 -4.02
N ASP A 136 8.61 -4.65 -4.50
CA ASP A 136 7.35 -4.50 -3.77
C ASP A 136 6.34 -5.53 -4.31
N THR A 137 5.80 -6.34 -3.43
CA THR A 137 4.92 -7.45 -3.79
C THR A 137 3.46 -7.06 -3.77
N LYS A 138 2.70 -7.49 -4.75
CA LYS A 138 1.26 -7.20 -4.89
C LYS A 138 0.47 -8.49 -5.13
N ALA A 139 -0.09 -9.05 -4.06
CA ALA A 139 -1.02 -10.17 -4.17
C ALA A 139 -2.34 -9.73 -4.85
N THR A 140 -2.78 -10.48 -5.83
CA THR A 140 -4.02 -10.19 -6.56
C THR A 140 -4.84 -11.46 -6.81
N ALA A 141 -6.15 -11.32 -6.94
CA ALA A 141 -7.01 -12.47 -7.24
C ALA A 141 -6.75 -13.06 -8.65
N TYR A 142 -6.38 -12.23 -9.61
CA TYR A 142 -6.02 -12.63 -10.97
C TYR A 142 -5.22 -11.54 -11.68
N LEU A 143 -4.45 -11.94 -12.68
CA LEU A 143 -3.80 -11.03 -13.62
C LEU A 143 -4.62 -10.95 -14.91
N LYS A 144 -5.05 -9.75 -15.30
CA LYS A 144 -5.79 -9.56 -16.53
C LYS A 144 -4.82 -9.45 -17.69
N ARG A 145 -4.83 -10.47 -18.56
CA ARG A 145 -4.01 -10.50 -19.76
C ARG A 145 -4.84 -10.30 -21.03
N LEU A 146 -4.24 -9.64 -22.00
CA LEU A 146 -4.78 -9.57 -23.35
C LEU A 146 -4.59 -10.90 -24.07
N LYS A 147 -5.28 -11.12 -25.23
CA LYS A 147 -5.17 -12.35 -26.03
C LYS A 147 -3.74 -12.74 -26.42
N LYS A 148 -2.81 -11.78 -26.46
CA LYS A 148 -1.39 -12.00 -26.75
C LYS A 148 -0.54 -12.36 -25.53
N GLY A 149 -1.15 -12.55 -24.36
CA GLY A 149 -0.45 -12.87 -23.11
C GLY A 149 0.15 -11.68 -22.37
N THR A 150 0.14 -10.46 -22.93
CA THR A 150 0.59 -9.25 -22.25
C THR A 150 -0.43 -8.76 -21.23
N LEU A 151 0.03 -8.09 -20.17
CA LEU A 151 -0.87 -7.46 -19.21
C LEU A 151 -1.74 -6.40 -19.88
N ASP A 152 -2.99 -6.26 -19.41
CA ASP A 152 -3.89 -5.18 -19.84
C ASP A 152 -3.37 -3.85 -19.30
N PRO A 153 -2.95 -2.90 -20.15
CA PRO A 153 -2.38 -1.63 -19.72
C PRO A 153 -3.40 -0.72 -18.97
N ASN A 154 -4.70 -1.01 -19.09
CA ASN A 154 -5.73 -0.30 -18.33
C ASN A 154 -5.89 -0.83 -16.90
N TRP A 155 -5.26 -1.92 -16.58
CA TRP A 155 -5.37 -2.58 -15.29
C TRP A 155 -4.05 -2.60 -14.50
N TYR A 156 -2.89 -2.70 -15.17
CA TYR A 156 -1.57 -2.76 -14.57
C TYR A 156 -0.56 -1.83 -15.27
N PRO A 157 0.36 -1.28 -14.49
CA PRO A 157 0.37 -1.14 -13.03
C PRO A 157 -0.65 -0.10 -12.55
N LYS A 158 -1.16 -0.25 -11.33
CA LYS A 158 -2.04 0.74 -10.72
C LYS A 158 -1.27 2.03 -10.46
N LYS A 159 -1.88 3.18 -10.72
CA LYS A 159 -1.25 4.50 -10.49
C LYS A 159 -0.76 4.68 -9.04
N SER A 160 -1.51 4.19 -8.05
CA SER A 160 -1.12 4.23 -6.64
C SER A 160 0.17 3.47 -6.36
N ASP A 161 0.34 2.31 -7.01
CA ASP A 161 1.49 1.46 -6.82
C ASP A 161 2.72 2.07 -7.51
N VAL A 162 2.53 2.63 -8.72
CA VAL A 162 3.60 3.37 -9.43
C VAL A 162 4.09 4.57 -8.61
N ARG A 163 3.17 5.40 -8.05
CA ARG A 163 3.54 6.53 -7.17
C ARG A 163 4.35 6.07 -5.97
N GLN A 164 3.94 4.97 -5.34
CA GLN A 164 4.65 4.37 -4.21
C GLN A 164 6.08 4.00 -4.59
N GLN A 165 6.25 3.29 -5.71
CA GLN A 165 7.54 2.84 -6.15
C GLN A 165 8.47 3.98 -6.56
N MET A 166 7.97 4.99 -7.25
CA MET A 166 8.75 6.17 -7.60
C MET A 166 9.24 6.94 -6.36
N LEU A 167 8.40 7.02 -5.31
CA LEU A 167 8.81 7.58 -4.03
C LEU A 167 9.90 6.73 -3.38
N TYR A 168 9.72 5.41 -3.33
CA TYR A 168 10.66 4.47 -2.71
C TYR A 168 12.02 4.49 -3.41
N ALA A 169 12.03 4.51 -4.75
CA ALA A 169 13.24 4.64 -5.54
C ALA A 169 14.00 5.93 -5.21
N ARG A 170 13.28 7.06 -5.12
CA ARG A 170 13.90 8.37 -4.82
C ARG A 170 14.40 8.47 -3.37
N VAL A 171 13.67 7.91 -2.40
CA VAL A 171 14.04 7.92 -0.98
C VAL A 171 15.27 7.05 -0.74
N ASN A 172 15.30 5.85 -1.28
CA ASN A 172 16.36 4.87 -1.06
C ASN A 172 17.52 4.97 -2.06
N ASN A 173 17.39 5.81 -3.10
CA ASN A 173 18.35 5.93 -4.20
C ASN A 173 18.69 4.57 -4.84
N LYS A 174 17.67 3.75 -5.09
CA LYS A 174 17.76 2.40 -5.61
C LYS A 174 16.61 2.12 -6.56
N PRO A 175 16.81 1.42 -7.69
CA PRO A 175 15.73 1.00 -8.58
C PRO A 175 14.65 0.21 -7.84
N THR A 176 13.42 0.31 -8.31
CA THR A 176 12.29 -0.45 -7.75
C THR A 176 11.57 -1.25 -8.81
N MET A 177 10.94 -2.33 -8.39
CA MET A 177 10.14 -3.23 -9.21
C MET A 177 8.84 -3.59 -8.50
N LEU A 178 7.75 -3.72 -9.26
CA LEU A 178 6.48 -4.27 -8.78
C LEU A 178 6.36 -5.73 -9.21
N LEU A 179 6.17 -6.62 -8.26
CA LEU A 179 5.88 -8.02 -8.50
C LEU A 179 4.41 -8.31 -8.20
N TYR A 180 3.60 -8.35 -9.26
CA TYR A 180 2.20 -8.79 -9.14
C TYR A 180 2.09 -10.30 -9.23
N THR A 181 1.41 -10.92 -8.28
CA THR A 181 1.23 -12.38 -8.26
C THR A 181 -0.20 -12.76 -7.88
N SER A 182 -0.74 -13.70 -8.61
CA SER A 182 -1.99 -14.42 -8.31
C SER A 182 -1.68 -15.89 -8.07
N ALA A 183 -2.67 -16.66 -7.65
CA ALA A 183 -2.54 -18.12 -7.52
C ALA A 183 -2.15 -18.82 -8.84
N ALA A 184 -2.50 -18.24 -9.99
CA ALA A 184 -2.27 -18.84 -11.29
C ALA A 184 -1.07 -18.25 -12.05
N ASP A 185 -0.69 -16.99 -11.81
CA ASP A 185 0.19 -16.22 -12.70
C ASP A 185 0.97 -15.15 -11.95
N GLN A 186 2.09 -14.71 -12.52
CA GLN A 186 2.93 -13.64 -11.94
C GLN A 186 3.52 -12.74 -13.03
N GLU A 187 3.83 -11.49 -12.69
CA GLU A 187 4.47 -10.51 -13.57
C GLU A 187 5.30 -9.52 -12.78
N ALA A 188 6.55 -9.37 -13.17
CA ALA A 188 7.46 -8.35 -12.65
C ALA A 188 7.50 -7.14 -13.59
N ILE A 189 7.31 -5.94 -13.03
CA ILE A 189 7.22 -4.69 -13.78
C ILE A 189 8.29 -3.73 -13.27
N ASP A 190 9.25 -3.41 -14.13
CA ASP A 190 10.29 -2.42 -13.84
C ASP A 190 9.70 -1.00 -13.78
N MET A 191 10.23 -0.20 -12.85
CA MET A 191 9.81 1.18 -12.63
C MET A 191 10.80 2.23 -13.19
N VAL A 192 11.94 1.81 -13.76
CA VAL A 192 13.02 2.73 -14.19
C VAL A 192 12.53 3.80 -15.17
N ASP A 193 11.70 3.44 -16.15
CA ASP A 193 11.28 4.35 -17.23
C ASP A 193 9.92 5.00 -17.03
N ARG A 194 9.44 5.13 -15.76
CA ARG A 194 8.09 5.68 -15.49
C ARG A 194 8.02 7.22 -15.46
N GLY A 195 9.16 7.90 -15.64
CA GLY A 195 9.22 9.36 -15.59
C GLY A 195 9.02 9.94 -14.18
N GLU A 196 9.05 11.27 -14.09
CA GLU A 196 8.96 11.99 -12.82
C GLU A 196 7.51 12.33 -12.40
N GLU A 197 6.53 12.19 -13.30
CA GLU A 197 5.13 12.59 -13.05
C GLU A 197 4.52 11.90 -11.80
N PRO A 198 4.62 10.56 -11.62
CA PRO A 198 4.05 9.91 -10.44
C PRO A 198 4.71 10.36 -9.12
N LEU A 199 6.01 10.65 -9.14
CA LEU A 199 6.71 11.22 -7.99
C LEU A 199 6.19 12.63 -7.68
N ASN A 200 6.03 13.48 -8.71
CA ASN A 200 5.53 14.84 -8.55
C ASN A 200 4.09 14.86 -8.02
N GLU A 201 3.23 13.92 -8.44
CA GLU A 201 1.88 13.78 -7.91
C GLU A 201 1.88 13.51 -6.40
N ILE A 202 2.72 12.57 -5.92
CA ILE A 202 2.77 12.20 -4.51
C ILE A 202 3.39 13.32 -3.64
N ILE A 203 4.43 14.01 -4.13
CA ILE A 203 5.03 15.15 -3.44
C ILE A 203 4.05 16.33 -3.39
N SER A 204 3.29 16.58 -4.45
CA SER A 204 2.24 17.61 -4.46
C SER A 204 1.14 17.30 -3.45
N ALA A 205 0.76 16.05 -3.28
CA ALA A 205 -0.18 15.65 -2.24
C ALA A 205 0.37 15.92 -0.82
N PHE A 206 1.64 15.62 -0.56
CA PHE A 206 2.28 15.95 0.72
C PHE A 206 2.25 17.46 1.00
N ARG A 207 2.64 18.28 0.03
CA ARG A 207 2.59 19.75 0.15
C ARG A 207 1.17 20.26 0.38
N SER A 208 0.18 19.69 -0.30
CA SER A 208 -1.23 20.03 -0.09
C SER A 208 -1.71 19.69 1.32
N ILE A 209 -1.35 18.52 1.83
CA ILE A 209 -1.64 18.11 3.22
C ILE A 209 -1.02 19.10 4.21
N GLU A 210 0.26 19.44 4.04
CA GLU A 210 0.94 20.40 4.91
C GLU A 210 0.30 21.80 4.84
N HIS A 211 -0.02 22.27 3.64
CA HIS A 211 -0.66 23.56 3.45
C HIS A 211 -2.02 23.64 4.16
N ILE A 212 -2.92 22.70 3.86
CA ILE A 212 -4.26 22.63 4.43
C ILE A 212 -4.20 22.57 5.95
N THR A 213 -3.34 21.70 6.49
CA THR A 213 -3.21 21.55 7.94
C THR A 213 -2.51 22.72 8.62
N SER A 214 -1.79 23.56 7.87
CA SER A 214 -1.15 24.79 8.40
C SER A 214 -2.12 25.96 8.50
N ILE A 215 -3.10 26.07 7.61
CA ILE A 215 -4.10 27.17 7.60
C ILE A 215 -5.32 26.86 8.47
N ALA A 216 -5.68 25.60 8.64
CA ALA A 216 -6.78 25.17 9.49
C ALA A 216 -6.38 25.27 10.99
N LYS A 217 -7.28 25.78 11.83
CA LYS A 217 -7.08 25.88 13.28
C LYS A 217 -7.51 24.59 13.98
N THR A 218 -8.55 23.94 13.47
CA THR A 218 -9.14 22.72 14.05
C THR A 218 -9.28 21.63 12.98
N LYS A 219 -9.55 20.39 13.39
CA LYS A 219 -9.85 19.30 12.46
C LYS A 219 -11.14 19.55 11.69
N GLU A 220 -12.11 20.19 12.34
CA GLU A 220 -13.40 20.56 11.77
C GLU A 220 -13.21 21.59 10.63
N ASP A 221 -12.22 22.51 10.73
CA ASP A 221 -11.88 23.42 9.64
C ASP A 221 -11.42 22.64 8.40
N VAL A 222 -10.61 21.59 8.57
CA VAL A 222 -10.21 20.73 7.46
C VAL A 222 -11.41 19.98 6.87
N VAL A 223 -12.31 19.47 7.70
CA VAL A 223 -13.53 18.80 7.24
C VAL A 223 -14.37 19.72 6.36
N ARG A 224 -14.53 21.01 6.76
CA ARG A 224 -15.30 22.00 6.00
C ARG A 224 -14.68 22.38 4.64
N MET A 225 -13.38 22.13 4.45
CA MET A 225 -12.69 22.40 3.17
C MET A 225 -13.01 21.37 2.08
N PHE A 226 -13.52 20.21 2.45
CA PHE A 226 -13.77 19.12 1.51
C PHE A 226 -15.18 18.59 1.57
N PRO A 227 -15.85 18.44 0.41
CA PRO A 227 -17.15 17.78 0.38
C PRO A 227 -17.02 16.31 0.72
N LEU A 228 -18.04 15.76 1.40
CA LEU A 228 -18.15 14.32 1.61
C LEU A 228 -18.68 13.68 0.31
N ASN A 229 -17.84 12.88 -0.33
CA ASN A 229 -18.18 12.11 -1.53
C ASN A 229 -17.77 10.65 -1.34
N PHE A 230 -18.68 9.73 -1.61
CA PHE A 230 -18.51 8.29 -1.46
C PHE A 230 -18.26 7.54 -2.78
N ASP A 231 -18.03 8.23 -3.89
CA ASP A 231 -17.88 7.61 -5.21
C ASP A 231 -16.54 6.84 -5.37
N ASN A 232 -15.60 7.03 -4.45
CA ASN A 232 -14.31 6.35 -4.50
C ASN A 232 -14.39 4.94 -3.87
N PHE A 233 -13.63 3.97 -4.44
CA PHE A 233 -13.58 2.58 -3.99
C PHE A 233 -13.15 2.40 -2.51
N ARG A 234 -12.45 3.37 -1.93
CA ARG A 234 -12.00 3.32 -0.53
C ARG A 234 -13.13 3.31 0.48
N TRP A 235 -14.29 3.80 0.08
CA TRP A 235 -15.47 3.87 0.94
C TRP A 235 -16.26 2.55 1.06
N GLY A 236 -15.82 1.50 0.36
CA GLY A 236 -16.61 0.28 0.23
C GLY A 236 -17.82 0.46 -0.69
N LYS A 237 -18.72 -0.53 -0.68
CA LYS A 237 -19.84 -0.59 -1.63
C LYS A 237 -21.21 -0.29 -1.02
N THR A 238 -21.38 -0.56 0.27
CA THR A 238 -22.68 -0.46 0.92
C THR A 238 -22.81 0.81 1.76
N GLU A 239 -24.02 1.27 2.01
CA GLU A 239 -24.27 2.50 2.77
C GLU A 239 -23.95 2.38 4.27
N ASP A 240 -23.95 1.17 4.78
CA ASP A 240 -23.64 0.79 6.17
C ASP A 240 -22.16 0.50 6.44
N GLU A 241 -21.30 0.69 5.41
CA GLU A 241 -19.85 0.57 5.62
C GLU A 241 -19.39 1.43 6.79
N PRO A 242 -18.62 0.87 7.75
CA PRO A 242 -18.19 1.58 8.95
C PRO A 242 -17.51 2.92 8.66
N SER A 243 -16.74 3.01 7.58
CA SER A 243 -16.08 4.25 7.13
C SER A 243 -17.07 5.33 6.71
N ARG A 244 -18.16 4.96 6.00
CA ARG A 244 -19.22 5.90 5.58
C ARG A 244 -20.03 6.40 6.77
N VAL A 245 -20.40 5.50 7.68
CA VAL A 245 -21.14 5.85 8.91
C VAL A 245 -20.32 6.82 9.76
N PHE A 246 -19.05 6.52 9.97
CA PHE A 246 -18.13 7.38 10.71
C PHE A 246 -17.96 8.74 10.04
N ALA A 247 -17.75 8.79 8.72
CA ALA A 247 -17.59 10.03 7.98
C ALA A 247 -18.83 10.92 8.07
N ARG A 248 -20.05 10.39 7.87
CA ARG A 248 -21.30 11.16 8.01
C ARG A 248 -21.39 11.86 9.36
N LYS A 249 -21.06 11.15 10.45
CA LYS A 249 -21.04 11.74 11.79
C LYS A 249 -20.04 12.89 11.88
N ILE A 250 -18.81 12.72 11.43
CA ILE A 250 -17.79 13.76 11.45
C ILE A 250 -18.22 15.01 10.68
N TRP A 251 -18.79 14.85 9.48
CA TRP A 251 -19.27 16.00 8.68
C TRP A 251 -20.48 16.68 9.32
N GLN A 252 -21.42 15.93 9.88
CA GLN A 252 -22.55 16.53 10.63
C GLN A 252 -22.06 17.33 11.85
N ASP A 253 -21.11 16.82 12.60
CA ASP A 253 -20.60 17.49 13.80
C ASP A 253 -19.76 18.73 13.46
N ALA A 254 -19.00 18.71 12.35
CA ALA A 254 -18.22 19.85 11.90
C ALA A 254 -19.04 21.08 11.51
N TRP A 255 -20.32 20.93 11.16
CA TRP A 255 -21.20 22.01 10.75
C TRP A 255 -22.19 22.47 11.85
N LYS A 256 -22.12 21.90 13.05
CA LYS A 256 -22.80 22.39 14.26
C LYS A 256 -22.03 23.52 14.91
#